data_4edac0eff0e4da8482f311e9a8bb4ffc
#
_entry.id   4edac0eff0e4da8482f311e9a8bb4ffc
#
_cell.length_a   1.000
_cell.length_b   1.000
_cell.length_c   1.000
_cell.angle_alpha   90.00
_cell.angle_beta   90.00
_cell.angle_gamma   90.00
#
_symmetry.space_group_name_H-M   'P 1'
#
loop_
_entity.id
_entity.type
_entity.pdbx_description
1 polymer ?
#
loop_
_entity_poly.entity_id
_entity_poly.type
_entity_poly.pdbx_seq_one_letter_code
_entity_poly.pdbx_strand_id
1 'polypeptide(L)'
;MENTRIFGHFAGLTAVMALILSLNGCGTGNAAIKAAEEKERAELASTGGKISSAVGLRLGFACCNLRYSGDWVSDQSSGELPFIPLGTPMLVRGLETNRAEVEVDGKSYRLGHDYGRAQEKTAEWVDKLVQLDDPALKLARFPANIRAAIESGKILRGMTKEQVIMALGYPATHETPK
;
A
#
# COMPACT_ATOMS: atom_id res chain seq x y z
N MET A 1 50.28 26.50 22.58
CA MET A 1 51.12 25.31 22.32
C MET A 1 50.25 24.13 22.62
N GLU A 2 49.82 23.32 21.79
CA GLU A 2 49.96 22.87 20.44
C GLU A 2 48.69 22.05 20.09
N ASN A 3 48.06 22.42 19.16
CA ASN A 3 47.32 21.87 18.06
C ASN A 3 47.68 20.41 17.72
N THR A 4 46.74 19.51 17.77
CA THR A 4 46.80 18.30 16.93
C THR A 4 45.40 17.99 16.38
N ARG A 5 45.25 18.27 15.08
CA ARG A 5 44.13 17.89 14.23
C ARG A 5 44.17 16.39 13.96
N ILE A 6 43.09 15.71 14.16
CA ILE A 6 42.87 14.36 13.60
C ILE A 6 41.87 14.48 12.43
N PHE A 7 42.42 14.47 11.22
CA PHE A 7 41.70 14.27 9.99
C PHE A 7 41.36 12.79 9.88
N GLY A 8 40.09 12.44 10.07
CA GLY A 8 39.56 11.13 9.74
C GLY A 8 38.96 11.14 8.31
N HIS A 9 39.56 10.35 7.45
CA HIS A 9 39.22 10.16 6.06
C HIS A 9 37.82 9.56 5.93
N PHE A 10 36.86 10.32 5.37
CA PHE A 10 35.70 9.81 4.69
C PHE A 10 36.03 9.76 3.19
N ALA A 11 36.59 8.65 2.76
CA ALA A 11 36.73 8.33 1.35
C ALA A 11 35.87 7.09 1.07
N GLY A 12 34.90 7.24 0.19
CA GLY A 12 34.28 6.07 -0.43
C GLY A 12 32.78 6.03 -0.44
N LEU A 13 32.10 7.01 -1.06
CA LEU A 13 30.78 6.77 -1.67
C LEU A 13 30.42 7.84 -2.71
N THR A 14 31.28 8.00 -3.73
CA THR A 14 30.99 8.83 -4.90
C THR A 14 31.46 8.13 -6.17
N ALA A 15 30.80 7.07 -6.56
CA ALA A 15 31.04 6.46 -7.87
C ALA A 15 29.89 5.54 -8.34
N VAL A 16 28.65 6.00 -8.34
CA VAL A 16 27.58 5.40 -9.15
C VAL A 16 26.62 6.47 -9.71
N MET A 17 27.12 7.62 -10.06
CA MET A 17 26.25 8.63 -10.68
C MET A 17 26.87 9.24 -11.95
N ALA A 18 27.36 8.40 -12.85
CA ALA A 18 27.83 8.87 -14.14
C ALA A 18 27.80 7.75 -15.20
N LEU A 19 26.61 7.22 -15.51
CA LEU A 19 26.40 6.46 -16.77
C LEU A 19 24.95 6.45 -17.25
N ILE A 20 24.25 7.58 -17.21
CA ILE A 20 22.96 7.72 -17.91
C ILE A 20 22.96 9.04 -18.67
N LEU A 21 23.78 9.13 -19.71
CA LEU A 21 23.68 10.18 -20.71
C LEU A 21 24.25 9.67 -22.03
N SER A 22 23.46 8.85 -22.71
CA SER A 22 23.46 8.75 -24.18
C SER A 22 22.60 7.57 -24.61
N LEU A 23 21.32 7.80 -24.84
CA LEU A 23 20.53 7.09 -25.86
C LEU A 23 19.26 7.89 -26.10
N ASN A 24 19.37 8.85 -27.05
CA ASN A 24 18.23 9.45 -27.71
C ASN A 24 17.50 8.37 -28.51
N GLY A 25 16.38 7.88 -28.00
CA GLY A 25 15.48 6.93 -28.65
C GLY A 25 14.07 7.20 -28.14
N CYS A 26 13.31 8.01 -28.87
CA CYS A 26 11.87 8.17 -28.65
C CYS A 26 11.18 6.81 -28.74
N GLY A 27 10.62 6.32 -27.63
CA GLY A 27 9.67 5.21 -27.63
C GLY A 27 9.94 4.05 -26.66
N THR A 28 11.14 3.86 -26.15
CA THR A 28 11.49 2.69 -25.31
C THR A 28 11.51 2.96 -23.79
N GLY A 29 11.48 4.23 -23.38
CA GLY A 29 11.59 4.62 -21.98
C GLY A 29 10.44 4.09 -21.11
N ASN A 30 9.21 4.17 -21.61
CA ASN A 30 8.02 3.75 -20.84
C ASN A 30 7.93 2.24 -20.66
N ALA A 31 8.45 1.44 -21.59
CA ALA A 31 8.47 -0.02 -21.47
C ALA A 31 9.52 -0.49 -20.45
N ALA A 32 10.69 0.16 -20.44
CA ALA A 32 11.76 -0.16 -19.51
C ALA A 32 11.39 0.24 -18.05
N ILE A 33 10.74 1.39 -17.88
CA ILE A 33 10.24 1.83 -16.58
C ILE A 33 9.16 0.87 -16.07
N LYS A 34 8.17 0.53 -16.89
CA LYS A 34 7.14 -0.45 -16.54
C LYS A 34 7.72 -1.83 -16.20
N ALA A 35 8.71 -2.29 -16.96
CA ALA A 35 9.36 -3.57 -16.68
C ALA A 35 10.17 -3.54 -15.36
N ALA A 36 10.78 -2.40 -15.02
CA ALA A 36 11.47 -2.22 -13.75
C ALA A 36 10.48 -2.19 -12.57
N GLU A 37 9.38 -1.46 -12.69
CA GLU A 37 8.30 -1.42 -11.69
C GLU A 37 7.65 -2.79 -11.50
N GLU A 38 7.43 -3.52 -12.59
CA GLU A 38 6.83 -4.86 -12.53
C GLU A 38 7.79 -5.87 -11.90
N LYS A 39 9.10 -5.76 -12.15
CA LYS A 39 10.13 -6.58 -11.51
C LYS A 39 10.27 -6.29 -10.02
N GLU A 40 10.30 -5.02 -9.64
CA GLU A 40 10.34 -4.57 -8.24
C GLU A 40 9.09 -5.03 -7.49
N ARG A 41 7.92 -4.91 -8.13
CA ARG A 41 6.64 -5.41 -7.60
C ARG A 41 6.61 -6.93 -7.44
N ALA A 42 7.17 -7.68 -8.40
CA ALA A 42 7.28 -9.13 -8.33
C ALA A 42 8.27 -9.58 -7.24
N GLU A 43 9.36 -8.85 -7.07
CA GLU A 43 10.35 -9.10 -6.02
C GLU A 43 9.76 -8.81 -4.63
N LEU A 44 9.01 -7.72 -4.48
CA LEU A 44 8.28 -7.39 -3.26
C LEU A 44 7.22 -8.45 -2.93
N ALA A 45 6.47 -8.93 -3.93
CA ALA A 45 5.49 -10.01 -3.75
C ALA A 45 6.14 -11.34 -3.35
N SER A 46 7.32 -11.66 -3.90
CA SER A 46 8.06 -12.87 -3.54
C SER A 46 8.68 -12.81 -2.13
N THR A 47 8.96 -11.61 -1.64
CA THR A 47 9.53 -11.37 -0.31
C THR A 47 8.44 -11.27 0.77
N GLY A 48 7.20 -10.92 0.39
CA GLY A 48 6.06 -10.75 1.29
C GLY A 48 5.66 -12.00 2.09
N GLY A 49 6.13 -13.18 1.66
CA GLY A 49 5.87 -14.45 2.37
C GLY A 49 6.81 -14.75 3.55
N LYS A 50 7.80 -13.91 3.83
CA LYS A 50 8.75 -14.13 4.94
C LYS A 50 8.86 -12.88 5.81
N ILE A 51 7.86 -12.64 6.62
CA ILE A 51 7.90 -11.55 7.57
C ILE A 51 8.58 -12.01 8.85
N SER A 52 9.67 -11.33 9.16
CA SER A 52 10.36 -11.44 10.43
C SER A 52 9.40 -11.04 11.55
N SER A 53 9.00 -12.01 12.35
CA SER A 53 8.19 -11.86 13.55
C SER A 53 8.87 -11.01 14.65
N ALA A 54 10.06 -10.47 14.37
CA ALA A 54 10.95 -9.92 15.40
C ALA A 54 10.70 -8.44 15.75
N VAL A 55 9.92 -7.67 14.95
CA VAL A 55 9.74 -6.22 15.21
C VAL A 55 8.31 -5.73 14.93
N GLY A 56 7.32 -6.59 14.80
CA GLY A 56 5.93 -6.17 14.53
C GLY A 56 5.70 -5.52 13.16
N LEU A 57 6.71 -5.48 12.30
CA LEU A 57 6.60 -4.96 10.94
C LEU A 57 5.98 -6.01 10.01
N ARG A 58 4.92 -5.63 9.30
CA ARG A 58 4.28 -6.49 8.30
C ARG A 58 4.13 -5.75 6.98
N LEU A 59 4.68 -6.31 5.92
CA LEU A 59 4.50 -5.84 4.56
C LEU A 59 3.31 -6.56 3.93
N GLY A 60 2.51 -5.84 3.16
CA GLY A 60 1.39 -6.37 2.42
C GLY A 60 0.87 -5.35 1.41
N PHE A 61 -0.32 -5.59 0.90
CA PHE A 61 -0.96 -4.77 -0.14
C PHE A 61 -2.34 -4.30 0.32
N ALA A 62 -2.73 -3.10 -0.08
CA ALA A 62 -4.08 -2.62 0.15
C ALA A 62 -5.10 -3.55 -0.52
N CYS A 63 -6.03 -4.13 0.25
CA CYS A 63 -7.05 -5.06 -0.24
C CYS A 63 -7.97 -4.46 -1.30
N CYS A 64 -8.14 -3.17 -1.23
CA CYS A 64 -9.21 -2.40 -1.83
C CYS A 64 -8.81 -0.93 -1.83
N ASN A 65 -9.63 -0.07 -2.41
CA ASN A 65 -9.44 1.37 -2.30
C ASN A 65 -9.75 1.81 -0.87
N LEU A 66 -8.70 2.18 -0.12
CA LEU A 66 -8.81 2.58 1.28
C LEU A 66 -8.99 4.10 1.36
N ARG A 67 -10.19 4.54 1.62
CA ARG A 67 -10.51 5.97 1.75
C ARG A 67 -9.95 6.53 3.04
N TYR A 68 -9.45 7.77 2.99
CA TYR A 68 -8.86 8.42 4.15
C TYR A 68 -9.22 9.91 4.24
N SER A 69 -9.20 10.42 5.47
CA SER A 69 -9.31 11.85 5.77
C SER A 69 -8.07 12.29 6.55
N GLY A 70 -7.27 13.17 5.95
CA GLY A 70 -5.96 13.51 6.51
C GLY A 70 -5.00 12.31 6.49
N ASP A 71 -4.72 11.73 7.65
CA ASP A 71 -3.94 10.51 7.84
C ASP A 71 -4.78 9.33 8.37
N TRP A 72 -6.10 9.49 8.50
CA TRP A 72 -6.99 8.53 9.12
C TRP A 72 -7.76 7.71 8.08
N VAL A 73 -7.55 6.40 8.11
CA VAL A 73 -8.30 5.40 7.36
C VAL A 73 -9.20 4.65 8.34
N SER A 74 -10.50 4.76 8.17
CA SER A 74 -11.46 4.13 9.06
C SER A 74 -12.51 3.34 8.28
N ASP A 75 -13.24 2.48 9.00
CA ASP A 75 -14.38 1.75 8.46
C ASP A 75 -15.56 2.66 8.09
N GLN A 76 -15.54 3.91 8.53
CA GLN A 76 -16.54 4.93 8.18
C GLN A 76 -16.10 5.90 7.07
N SER A 77 -14.85 5.77 6.61
CA SER A 77 -14.35 6.61 5.53
C SER A 77 -15.06 6.29 4.22
N SER A 78 -15.96 7.15 3.79
CA SER A 78 -16.83 6.94 2.62
C SER A 78 -16.97 8.22 1.78
N GLY A 79 -17.76 8.15 0.72
CA GLY A 79 -18.03 9.30 -0.14
C GLY A 79 -16.91 9.65 -1.10
N GLU A 80 -16.69 10.95 -1.35
CA GLU A 80 -15.71 11.46 -2.31
C GLU A 80 -14.31 11.70 -1.71
N LEU A 81 -13.99 11.03 -0.59
CA LEU A 81 -12.67 11.12 0.00
C LEU A 81 -11.59 10.54 -0.92
N PRO A 82 -10.35 11.05 -0.86
CA PRO A 82 -9.22 10.41 -1.52
C PRO A 82 -9.00 9.01 -0.96
N PHE A 83 -8.34 8.15 -1.73
CA PHE A 83 -8.09 6.79 -1.30
C PHE A 83 -6.68 6.31 -1.67
N ILE A 84 -6.16 5.37 -0.90
CA ILE A 84 -5.01 4.56 -1.24
C ILE A 84 -5.51 3.50 -2.22
N PRO A 85 -4.97 3.41 -3.45
CA PRO A 85 -5.44 2.46 -4.45
C PRO A 85 -5.26 1.00 -4.01
N LEU A 86 -6.18 0.15 -4.44
CA LEU A 86 -6.06 -1.30 -4.35
C LEU A 86 -4.69 -1.79 -4.86
N GLY A 87 -4.06 -2.72 -4.14
CA GLY A 87 -2.76 -3.29 -4.50
C GLY A 87 -1.56 -2.38 -4.21
N THR A 88 -1.77 -1.21 -3.58
CA THR A 88 -0.66 -0.37 -3.13
C THR A 88 0.11 -1.08 -2.01
N PRO A 89 1.45 -1.18 -2.08
CA PRO A 89 2.26 -1.73 -1.00
C PRO A 89 2.09 -0.93 0.29
N MET A 90 1.93 -1.63 1.41
CA MET A 90 1.73 -1.06 2.73
C MET A 90 2.63 -1.73 3.74
N LEU A 91 3.27 -0.95 4.59
CA LEU A 91 4.07 -1.45 5.71
C LEU A 91 3.35 -1.15 7.02
N VAL A 92 2.88 -2.19 7.71
CA VAL A 92 2.35 -2.06 9.08
C VAL A 92 3.53 -1.89 10.02
N ARG A 93 3.64 -0.73 10.66
CA ARG A 93 4.73 -0.38 11.56
C ARG A 93 4.41 -0.64 13.02
N GLY A 94 3.14 -0.54 13.38
CA GLY A 94 2.68 -0.76 14.75
C GLY A 94 1.24 -1.20 14.79
N LEU A 95 0.90 -1.97 15.83
CA LEU A 95 -0.45 -2.42 16.11
C LEU A 95 -0.77 -2.14 17.58
N GLU A 96 -1.74 -1.30 17.81
CA GLU A 96 -2.26 -0.95 19.13
C GLU A 96 -3.67 -1.55 19.31
N THR A 97 -4.23 -1.36 20.49
CA THR A 97 -5.55 -1.92 20.82
C THR A 97 -6.65 -1.44 19.86
N ASN A 98 -6.62 -0.15 19.47
CA ASN A 98 -7.70 0.47 18.69
C ASN A 98 -7.25 1.06 17.36
N ARG A 99 -5.96 0.95 17.03
CA ARG A 99 -5.40 1.49 15.80
C ARG A 99 -4.15 0.73 15.36
N ALA A 100 -3.83 0.85 14.07
CA ALA A 100 -2.54 0.43 13.55
C ALA A 100 -1.88 1.60 12.83
N GLU A 101 -0.57 1.64 12.86
CA GLU A 101 0.26 2.56 12.10
C GLU A 101 0.74 1.87 10.84
N VAL A 102 0.50 2.49 9.68
CA VAL A 102 0.94 1.98 8.39
C VAL A 102 1.66 3.05 7.61
N GLU A 103 2.62 2.63 6.81
CA GLU A 103 3.32 3.49 5.86
C GLU A 103 2.99 3.08 4.44
N VAL A 104 2.72 4.07 3.61
CA VAL A 104 2.44 3.95 2.17
C VAL A 104 3.25 5.02 1.45
N ASP A 105 4.14 4.64 0.57
CA ASP A 105 5.01 5.56 -0.19
C ASP A 105 5.74 6.60 0.71
N GLY A 106 6.25 6.14 1.87
CA GLY A 106 6.94 6.99 2.84
C GLY A 106 6.04 7.90 3.67
N LYS A 107 4.72 7.85 3.48
CA LYS A 107 3.74 8.61 4.26
C LYS A 107 3.06 7.72 5.30
N SER A 108 2.98 8.18 6.54
CA SER A 108 2.30 7.48 7.62
C SER A 108 0.79 7.72 7.58
N TYR A 109 0.04 6.63 7.81
CA TYR A 109 -1.40 6.63 8.00
C TYR A 109 -1.75 5.82 9.25
N ARG A 110 -2.91 6.12 9.82
CA ARG A 110 -3.48 5.38 10.93
C ARG A 110 -4.72 4.63 10.45
N LEU A 111 -4.73 3.32 10.66
CA LEU A 111 -5.90 2.48 10.44
C LEU A 111 -6.62 2.28 11.76
N GLY A 112 -7.94 2.46 11.80
CA GLY A 112 -8.70 2.23 13.02
C GLY A 112 -10.20 2.17 12.78
N HIS A 113 -10.90 1.70 13.81
CA HIS A 113 -12.36 1.76 13.84
C HIS A 113 -12.80 3.09 14.46
N ASP A 114 -13.77 3.75 13.84
CA ASP A 114 -14.42 4.89 14.44
C ASP A 114 -15.45 4.40 15.47
N TYR A 115 -15.14 4.70 16.74
CA TYR A 115 -16.02 4.59 17.89
C TYR A 115 -16.58 3.22 18.32
N GLY A 116 -15.84 2.60 19.21
CA GLY A 116 -16.35 1.96 20.43
C GLY A 116 -17.29 0.78 20.34
N ARG A 117 -17.54 0.28 19.17
CA ARG A 117 -18.25 -0.99 19.03
C ARG A 117 -17.24 -2.07 18.76
N ALA A 118 -16.84 -2.74 19.82
CA ALA A 118 -15.93 -3.88 19.83
C ALA A 118 -16.51 -5.06 19.04
N GLN A 119 -16.53 -4.95 17.73
CA GLN A 119 -17.07 -5.98 16.86
C GLN A 119 -15.98 -6.83 16.25
N GLU A 120 -14.80 -6.27 16.15
CA GLU A 120 -13.65 -6.92 15.58
C GLU A 120 -12.38 -6.36 16.23
N LYS A 121 -11.40 -7.22 16.48
CA LYS A 121 -10.09 -6.79 16.96
C LYS A 121 -9.39 -6.00 15.86
N THR A 122 -8.64 -4.97 16.24
CA THR A 122 -7.85 -4.16 15.29
C THR A 122 -6.94 -5.02 14.44
N ALA A 123 -6.32 -6.06 14.98
CA ALA A 123 -5.50 -7.00 14.22
C ALA A 123 -6.29 -7.70 13.11
N GLU A 124 -7.47 -8.21 13.42
CA GLU A 124 -8.35 -8.90 12.46
C GLU A 124 -8.80 -7.95 11.35
N TRP A 125 -9.09 -6.70 11.72
CA TRP A 125 -9.47 -5.68 10.75
C TRP A 125 -8.29 -5.28 9.85
N VAL A 126 -7.11 -5.07 10.42
CA VAL A 126 -5.88 -4.80 9.65
C VAL A 126 -5.55 -5.96 8.70
N ASP A 127 -5.77 -7.22 9.13
CA ASP A 127 -5.57 -8.40 8.29
C ASP A 127 -6.47 -8.42 7.05
N LYS A 128 -7.66 -7.83 7.14
CA LYS A 128 -8.55 -7.65 5.97
C LYS A 128 -8.05 -6.55 5.05
N LEU A 129 -7.51 -5.46 5.60
CA LEU A 129 -7.10 -4.29 4.82
C LEU A 129 -5.72 -4.44 4.18
N VAL A 130 -4.81 -5.11 4.88
CA VAL A 130 -3.42 -5.31 4.43
C VAL A 130 -3.21 -6.80 4.15
N GLN A 131 -3.37 -7.20 2.90
CA GLN A 131 -3.29 -8.58 2.45
C GLN A 131 -1.86 -8.94 2.04
N LEU A 132 -1.48 -10.20 2.23
CA LEU A 132 -0.17 -10.70 1.80
C LEU A 132 -0.09 -10.89 0.29
N ASP A 133 -1.19 -11.31 -0.32
CA ASP A 133 -1.29 -11.47 -1.77
C ASP A 133 -1.70 -10.16 -2.42
N ASP A 134 -1.06 -9.84 -3.56
CA ASP A 134 -1.41 -8.63 -4.32
C ASP A 134 -2.77 -8.79 -5.01
N PRO A 135 -3.80 -8.05 -4.58
CA PRO A 135 -5.15 -8.14 -5.15
C PRO A 135 -5.21 -7.59 -6.59
N ALA A 136 -4.21 -6.85 -7.06
CA ALA A 136 -4.14 -6.39 -8.44
C ALA A 136 -4.02 -7.56 -9.44
N LEU A 137 -3.44 -8.68 -9.04
CA LEU A 137 -3.40 -9.90 -9.85
C LEU A 137 -4.82 -10.45 -10.13
N LYS A 138 -5.73 -10.28 -9.17
CA LYS A 138 -7.13 -10.64 -9.32
C LYS A 138 -7.90 -9.61 -10.13
N LEU A 139 -7.64 -8.32 -9.89
CA LEU A 139 -8.21 -7.21 -10.65
C LEU A 139 -7.94 -7.38 -12.15
N ALA A 140 -6.74 -7.79 -12.53
CA ALA A 140 -6.34 -7.99 -13.92
C ALA A 140 -7.21 -9.01 -14.68
N ARG A 141 -7.89 -9.91 -13.97
CA ARG A 141 -8.76 -10.95 -14.56
C ARG A 141 -10.18 -10.47 -14.83
N PHE A 142 -10.59 -9.31 -14.31
CA PHE A 142 -11.95 -8.79 -14.52
C PHE A 142 -12.10 -8.11 -15.88
N PRO A 143 -13.33 -8.01 -16.41
CA PRO A 143 -13.63 -7.23 -17.61
C PRO A 143 -13.14 -5.79 -17.49
N ALA A 144 -12.74 -5.19 -18.62
CA ALA A 144 -12.13 -3.86 -18.63
C ALA A 144 -12.99 -2.77 -17.97
N ASN A 145 -14.30 -2.79 -18.18
CA ASN A 145 -15.24 -1.85 -17.57
C ASN A 145 -15.31 -2.01 -16.03
N ILE A 146 -15.23 -3.24 -15.52
CA ILE A 146 -15.21 -3.52 -14.08
C ILE A 146 -13.91 -3.06 -13.47
N ARG A 147 -12.77 -3.34 -14.13
CA ARG A 147 -11.44 -2.85 -13.68
C ARG A 147 -11.43 -1.33 -13.57
N ALA A 148 -11.82 -0.64 -14.63
CA ALA A 148 -11.85 0.83 -14.66
C ALA A 148 -12.76 1.42 -13.57
N ALA A 149 -13.88 0.76 -13.27
CA ALA A 149 -14.77 1.17 -12.18
C ALA A 149 -14.09 0.99 -10.81
N ILE A 150 -13.45 -0.15 -10.55
CA ILE A 150 -12.72 -0.40 -9.31
C ILE A 150 -11.58 0.62 -9.14
N GLU A 151 -10.74 0.79 -10.16
CA GLU A 151 -9.61 1.74 -10.15
C GLU A 151 -10.05 3.19 -9.90
N SER A 152 -11.26 3.55 -10.33
CA SER A 152 -11.82 4.88 -10.09
C SER A 152 -12.67 4.99 -8.82
N GLY A 153 -12.75 3.94 -8.00
CA GLY A 153 -13.55 3.94 -6.77
C GLY A 153 -15.05 4.05 -7.01
N LYS A 154 -15.53 3.51 -8.15
CA LYS A 154 -16.94 3.54 -8.56
C LYS A 154 -17.53 2.15 -8.60
N ILE A 155 -18.86 2.07 -8.47
CA ILE A 155 -19.60 0.83 -8.63
C ILE A 155 -20.41 0.86 -9.93
N LEU A 156 -20.56 -0.33 -10.53
CA LEU A 156 -21.42 -0.56 -11.67
C LEU A 156 -22.50 -1.60 -11.32
N ARG A 157 -23.63 -1.48 -11.97
CA ARG A 157 -24.69 -2.48 -11.84
C ARG A 157 -24.19 -3.85 -12.31
N GLY A 158 -24.43 -4.87 -11.49
CA GLY A 158 -23.98 -6.24 -11.77
C GLY A 158 -22.62 -6.62 -11.21
N MET A 159 -21.92 -5.71 -10.50
CA MET A 159 -20.74 -6.06 -9.74
C MET A 159 -21.06 -7.06 -8.63
N THR A 160 -20.14 -7.99 -8.39
CA THR A 160 -20.18 -8.91 -7.25
C THR A 160 -19.85 -8.17 -5.95
N LYS A 161 -20.22 -8.75 -4.80
CA LYS A 161 -19.85 -8.22 -3.47
C LYS A 161 -18.34 -7.96 -3.37
N GLU A 162 -17.52 -8.87 -3.85
CA GLU A 162 -16.08 -8.73 -3.85
C GLU A 162 -15.60 -7.54 -4.68
N GLN A 163 -16.12 -7.38 -5.90
CA GLN A 163 -15.78 -6.25 -6.77
C GLN A 163 -16.19 -4.90 -6.14
N VAL A 164 -17.32 -4.87 -5.43
CA VAL A 164 -17.77 -3.69 -4.68
C VAL A 164 -16.82 -3.39 -3.51
N ILE A 165 -16.39 -4.42 -2.76
CA ILE A 165 -15.39 -4.24 -1.69
C ILE A 165 -14.07 -3.72 -2.25
N MET A 166 -13.60 -4.27 -3.38
CA MET A 166 -12.37 -3.78 -4.03
C MET A 166 -12.46 -2.31 -4.43
N ALA A 167 -13.65 -1.85 -4.86
CA ALA A 167 -13.88 -0.48 -5.29
C ALA A 167 -14.05 0.52 -4.13
N LEU A 168 -14.76 0.14 -3.08
CA LEU A 168 -15.22 1.06 -2.03
C LEU A 168 -14.63 0.79 -0.64
N GLY A 169 -13.95 -0.34 -0.44
CA GLY A 169 -13.56 -0.82 0.88
C GLY A 169 -14.63 -1.69 1.55
N TYR A 170 -14.32 -2.16 2.75
CA TYR A 170 -15.26 -2.92 3.55
C TYR A 170 -16.34 -1.97 4.11
N PRO A 171 -17.60 -2.41 4.15
CA PRO A 171 -18.65 -1.63 4.78
C PRO A 171 -18.43 -1.53 6.29
N ALA A 172 -18.95 -0.46 6.90
CA ALA A 172 -18.93 -0.30 8.33
C ALA A 172 -19.60 -1.49 9.03
N THR A 173 -18.92 -2.05 10.03
CA THR A 173 -19.32 -3.31 10.68
C THR A 173 -20.67 -3.26 11.37
N HIS A 174 -21.12 -2.06 11.78
CA HIS A 174 -22.44 -1.87 12.40
C HIS A 174 -23.60 -1.85 11.39
N GLU A 175 -23.31 -1.62 10.11
CA GLU A 175 -24.33 -1.56 9.04
C GLU A 175 -24.53 -2.90 8.35
N THR A 176 -23.59 -3.82 8.49
CA THR A 176 -23.65 -5.15 7.90
C THR A 176 -23.47 -6.20 8.98
N PRO A 177 -24.54 -6.60 9.67
CA PRO A 177 -24.48 -7.73 10.60
C PRO A 177 -24.02 -9.00 9.86
N LYS A 178 -23.21 -9.80 10.56
CA LYS A 178 -22.64 -11.08 10.08
C LYS A 178 -23.74 -12.07 9.72
#